data_bb055d3c383a663bb7c9d962968af89b
#
_entry.id   bb055d3c383a663bb7c9d962968af89b
#
_cell.length_a   1.000
_cell.length_b   1.000
_cell.length_c   1.000
_cell.angle_alpha   90.00
_cell.angle_beta   90.00
_cell.angle_gamma   90.00
#
_symmetry.space_group_name_H-M   'P 1'
#
loop_
_entity.id
_entity.type
_entity.pdbx_description
1 polymer ?
#
loop_
_entity_poly.entity_id
_entity_poly.type
_entity_poly.pdbx_seq_one_letter_code
_entity_poly.pdbx_strand_id
1 'polypeptide(L)'
;MGKKAIPVGIENFEDIIKDNYYYVDKSMLIEDILVNRAAVTLFTRPRRFGKTLNMSMIKYFFDVRNKDENRKLFEGLKIFGSEYMREQGKYPVIFVSLKDLRADTWEMCLMEIKKLISKIYREFQYITEKMNEDDKEIYDSIKNRKNDMDLNTSIELLSEYLFEYYGERVIILIDEYDAPIINAFDKGYYNEAINFFQVFYSSALKTNDSLKYGILTGITRIIKEGIFSGLNNLKVDTILNKKFSEYFGLLESEVIKMLDYFEMKYKIEEVKEWYNGYIFGDKRVYNPWSIINYVDNGEIKAYWANVSGNTLLENMLDQAGEDVYTDLKRFTDGESIEKYISDGTTIKSLLSNDDEIWQLFLYSGYLTKAKEQIEIDETLEYTNIYNLKIPNKEIRKYFGNMFLNRFFGTELKTSILIKALESGDIKKFEKTLGEIMVNMLSHFDLDSEMEKIYQVFMIGLVGFLMGKYEIISNNESGYGRYDLAMIPIKSNEKAYLMEFKISKTEKGMTLKAEEALKQIDEKKYDTRLKARGIKNILKIGIAFYGKKVKVFSK
;
A
#
# COMPACT_ATOMS: atom_id res chain seq x y z
N MET A 1 -24.32 0.55 29.39
CA MET A 1 -23.83 1.44 28.34
C MET A 1 -23.88 0.68 27.02
N GLY A 2 -24.38 1.29 25.93
CA GLY A 2 -24.38 0.66 24.60
C GLY A 2 -22.94 0.44 24.11
N LYS A 3 -22.75 -0.51 23.18
CA LYS A 3 -21.43 -0.71 22.52
C LYS A 3 -21.04 0.58 21.78
N LYS A 4 -19.74 0.94 21.84
CA LYS A 4 -19.18 2.02 21.05
C LYS A 4 -19.29 1.70 19.56
N ALA A 5 -19.56 2.72 18.73
CA ALA A 5 -19.53 2.56 17.28
C ALA A 5 -18.09 2.36 16.75
N ILE A 6 -17.96 1.75 15.58
CA ILE A 6 -16.67 1.60 14.91
C ILE A 6 -16.37 2.83 14.03
N PRO A 7 -15.15 3.42 14.05
CA PRO A 7 -14.87 4.68 13.35
C PRO A 7 -14.47 4.44 11.88
N VAL A 8 -15.41 3.98 11.05
CA VAL A 8 -15.15 3.79 9.62
C VAL A 8 -14.97 5.14 8.92
N GLY A 9 -13.79 5.38 8.36
CA GLY A 9 -13.49 6.60 7.59
C GLY A 9 -13.25 7.86 8.43
N ILE A 10 -13.21 7.77 9.76
CA ILE A 10 -12.95 8.92 10.64
C ILE A 10 -11.44 9.03 10.88
N GLU A 11 -10.87 10.17 10.52
CA GLU A 11 -9.42 10.44 10.61
C GLU A 11 -9.09 11.52 11.65
N ASN A 12 -10.09 12.18 12.24
CA ASN A 12 -9.92 13.20 13.26
C ASN A 12 -10.01 12.57 14.67
N PHE A 13 -8.96 12.75 15.47
CA PHE A 13 -8.88 12.22 16.83
C PHE A 13 -9.96 12.79 17.76
N GLU A 14 -10.23 14.09 17.67
CA GLU A 14 -11.26 14.75 18.48
C GLU A 14 -12.64 14.13 18.26
N ASP A 15 -13.01 13.90 16.98
CA ASP A 15 -14.30 13.31 16.63
C ASP A 15 -14.42 11.88 17.19
N ILE A 16 -13.34 11.08 17.08
CA ILE A 16 -13.33 9.72 17.63
C ILE A 16 -13.59 9.70 19.14
N ILE A 17 -12.97 10.62 19.89
CA ILE A 17 -13.10 10.66 21.35
C ILE A 17 -14.44 11.27 21.76
N LYS A 18 -14.83 12.43 21.19
CA LYS A 18 -16.06 13.15 21.56
C LYS A 18 -17.31 12.35 21.23
N ASP A 19 -17.35 11.71 20.08
CA ASP A 19 -18.48 10.89 19.64
C ASP A 19 -18.44 9.47 20.18
N ASN A 20 -17.48 9.19 21.09
CA ASN A 20 -17.36 7.92 21.82
C ASN A 20 -17.23 6.69 20.92
N TYR A 21 -16.46 6.80 19.82
CA TYR A 21 -16.10 5.65 18.99
C TYR A 21 -15.13 4.70 19.69
N TYR A 22 -15.04 3.47 19.19
CA TYR A 22 -14.02 2.53 19.64
C TYR A 22 -12.64 2.98 19.16
N TYR A 23 -11.75 3.32 20.08
CA TYR A 23 -10.40 3.79 19.82
C TYR A 23 -9.36 2.81 20.34
N VAL A 24 -8.38 2.47 19.51
CA VAL A 24 -7.18 1.72 19.92
C VAL A 24 -6.11 2.72 20.30
N ASP A 25 -5.81 2.76 21.59
CA ASP A 25 -4.93 3.77 22.18
C ASP A 25 -3.48 3.67 21.68
N LYS A 26 -3.08 4.67 20.89
CA LYS A 26 -1.72 4.90 20.39
C LYS A 26 -1.04 6.12 21.00
N SER A 27 -1.59 6.66 22.09
CA SER A 27 -1.14 7.93 22.67
C SER A 27 0.31 7.94 23.15
N MET A 28 0.89 6.77 23.47
CA MET A 28 2.30 6.64 23.83
C MET A 28 3.27 6.98 22.68
N LEU A 29 2.80 7.09 21.44
CA LEU A 29 3.57 7.68 20.33
C LEU A 29 4.11 9.07 20.68
N ILE A 30 3.33 9.86 21.40
CA ILE A 30 3.70 11.22 21.83
C ILE A 30 4.89 11.17 22.78
N GLU A 31 4.86 10.26 23.78
CA GLU A 31 5.98 10.06 24.70
C GLU A 31 7.24 9.65 23.95
N ASP A 32 7.15 8.68 23.04
CA ASP A 32 8.31 8.22 22.28
C ASP A 32 8.89 9.30 21.36
N ILE A 33 8.07 10.20 20.80
CA ILE A 33 8.53 11.37 20.07
C ILE A 33 9.30 12.31 20.97
N LEU A 34 8.78 12.61 22.16
CA LEU A 34 9.41 13.49 23.14
C LEU A 34 10.73 12.91 23.69
N VAL A 35 10.77 11.62 23.97
CA VAL A 35 11.98 10.89 24.37
C VAL A 35 13.03 10.89 23.26
N ASN A 36 12.60 10.76 22.00
CA ASN A 36 13.50 10.72 20.86
C ASN A 36 14.24 12.04 20.59
N ARG A 37 13.62 13.18 20.92
CA ARG A 37 14.16 14.54 20.78
C ARG A 37 14.71 14.89 19.39
N ALA A 38 14.27 14.20 18.34
CA ALA A 38 14.65 14.59 16.98
C ALA A 38 13.98 15.91 16.62
N ALA A 39 14.73 16.84 16.04
CA ALA A 39 14.18 18.12 15.61
C ALA A 39 13.13 17.91 14.51
N VAL A 40 13.40 17.02 13.55
CA VAL A 40 12.48 16.67 12.48
C VAL A 40 12.39 15.14 12.36
N THR A 41 11.17 14.61 12.33
CA THR A 41 10.90 13.18 12.14
C THR A 41 9.98 12.95 10.94
N LEU A 42 10.37 12.10 10.02
CA LEU A 42 9.55 11.62 8.92
C LEU A 42 9.12 10.17 9.19
N PHE A 43 7.82 9.95 9.27
CA PHE A 43 7.24 8.59 9.32
C PHE A 43 6.77 8.16 7.93
N THR A 44 7.40 7.14 7.35
CA THR A 44 6.91 6.53 6.11
C THR A 44 6.17 5.24 6.44
N ARG A 45 4.87 5.21 6.13
CA ARG A 45 3.98 4.08 6.37
C ARG A 45 3.03 3.90 5.18
N PRO A 46 2.59 2.69 4.89
CA PRO A 46 1.62 2.45 3.84
C PRO A 46 0.33 3.24 4.06
N ARG A 47 -0.48 3.35 3.02
CA ARG A 47 -1.80 4.00 3.13
C ARG A 47 -2.67 3.25 4.13
N ARG A 48 -3.49 4.02 4.90
CA ARG A 48 -4.49 3.50 5.86
C ARG A 48 -3.94 2.75 7.07
N PHE A 49 -2.69 3.03 7.44
CA PHE A 49 -2.08 2.57 8.69
C PHE A 49 -2.17 3.61 9.83
N GLY A 50 -3.12 4.54 9.77
CA GLY A 50 -3.42 5.47 10.86
C GLY A 50 -2.52 6.71 10.92
N LYS A 51 -1.81 7.08 9.83
CA LYS A 51 -0.93 8.27 9.79
C LYS A 51 -1.67 9.55 10.16
N THR A 52 -2.71 9.89 9.43
CA THR A 52 -3.52 11.12 9.63
C THR A 52 -4.15 11.17 11.01
N LEU A 53 -4.67 10.04 11.52
CA LEU A 53 -5.23 9.97 12.87
C LEU A 53 -4.18 10.25 13.94
N ASN A 54 -3.00 9.66 13.84
CA ASN A 54 -1.89 9.92 14.76
C ASN A 54 -1.42 11.38 14.66
N MET A 55 -1.35 11.97 13.46
CA MET A 55 -1.03 13.40 13.29
C MET A 55 -2.08 14.29 13.93
N SER A 56 -3.36 13.95 13.78
CA SER A 56 -4.48 14.65 14.45
C SER A 56 -4.36 14.56 15.98
N MET A 57 -4.07 13.38 16.52
CA MET A 57 -3.83 13.18 17.96
C MET A 57 -2.66 14.05 18.45
N ILE A 58 -1.53 14.07 17.74
CA ILE A 58 -0.35 14.87 18.08
C ILE A 58 -0.71 16.38 18.08
N LYS A 59 -1.48 16.83 17.08
CA LYS A 59 -1.98 18.21 17.00
C LYS A 59 -2.74 18.57 18.27
N TYR A 60 -3.77 17.81 18.63
CA TYR A 60 -4.59 18.11 19.81
C TYR A 60 -3.83 18.01 21.13
N PHE A 61 -2.79 17.17 21.19
CA PHE A 61 -1.96 17.10 22.38
C PHE A 61 -1.15 18.36 22.61
N PHE A 62 -0.47 18.86 21.59
CA PHE A 62 0.47 19.95 21.74
C PHE A 62 -0.16 21.35 21.64
N ASP A 63 -1.28 21.49 20.91
CA ASP A 63 -1.86 22.79 20.57
C ASP A 63 -2.27 23.59 21.81
N VAL A 64 -1.66 24.77 21.93
CA VAL A 64 -1.94 25.74 23.01
C VAL A 64 -3.35 26.28 22.92
N ARG A 65 -3.95 26.28 21.73
CA ARG A 65 -5.34 26.68 21.53
C ARG A 65 -6.26 25.62 22.15
N ASN A 66 -7.27 26.08 22.87
CA ASN A 66 -8.25 25.18 23.54
C ASN A 66 -7.60 24.11 24.44
N LYS A 67 -6.44 24.41 25.05
CA LYS A 67 -5.61 23.44 25.80
C LYS A 67 -6.41 22.62 26.84
N ASP A 68 -7.34 23.26 27.54
CA ASP A 68 -8.13 22.61 28.60
C ASP A 68 -9.17 21.63 28.02
N GLU A 69 -9.80 22.00 26.89
CA GLU A 69 -10.70 21.11 26.16
C GLU A 69 -9.93 19.96 25.50
N ASN A 70 -8.79 20.27 24.89
CA ASN A 70 -7.92 19.27 24.29
C ASN A 70 -7.40 18.26 25.32
N ARG A 71 -7.10 18.73 26.57
CA ARG A 71 -6.66 17.84 27.64
C ARG A 71 -7.66 16.74 27.96
N LYS A 72 -8.96 17.05 27.92
CA LYS A 72 -10.03 16.08 28.18
C LYS A 72 -10.06 14.93 27.17
N LEU A 73 -9.59 15.17 25.94
CA LEU A 73 -9.50 14.12 24.90
C LEU A 73 -8.55 12.98 25.27
N PHE A 74 -7.61 13.22 26.18
CA PHE A 74 -6.61 12.25 26.60
C PHE A 74 -6.96 11.54 27.91
N GLU A 75 -8.03 11.92 28.58
CA GLU A 75 -8.50 11.28 29.82
C GLU A 75 -8.78 9.79 29.58
N GLY A 76 -8.17 8.94 30.43
CA GLY A 76 -8.27 7.49 30.30
C GLY A 76 -7.36 6.85 29.26
N LEU A 77 -6.60 7.63 28.48
CA LEU A 77 -5.54 7.12 27.60
C LEU A 77 -4.23 6.96 28.37
N LYS A 78 -3.33 6.10 27.86
CA LYS A 78 -2.05 5.77 28.54
C LYS A 78 -1.18 6.99 28.78
N ILE A 79 -1.10 7.93 27.83
CA ILE A 79 -0.29 9.15 27.95
C ILE A 79 -0.74 10.03 29.13
N PHE A 80 -2.02 9.96 29.54
CA PHE A 80 -2.56 10.77 30.62
C PHE A 80 -1.87 10.53 31.96
N GLY A 81 -1.38 9.28 32.17
CA GLY A 81 -0.60 8.91 33.34
C GLY A 81 0.91 9.15 33.21
N SER A 82 1.38 9.64 32.08
CA SER A 82 2.80 9.87 31.81
C SER A 82 3.26 11.24 32.35
N GLU A 83 4.53 11.33 32.74
CA GLU A 83 5.15 12.62 33.10
C GLU A 83 5.13 13.62 31.93
N TYR A 84 5.03 13.12 30.68
CA TYR A 84 5.01 13.95 29.47
C TYR A 84 3.67 14.70 29.27
N MET A 85 2.62 14.43 30.08
CA MET A 85 1.43 15.28 30.14
C MET A 85 1.73 16.74 30.50
N ARG A 86 2.89 17.04 31.08
CA ARG A 86 3.37 18.41 31.29
C ARG A 86 3.61 19.19 29.98
N GLU A 87 3.78 18.51 28.86
CA GLU A 87 3.97 19.12 27.53
C GLU A 87 2.66 19.39 26.79
N GLN A 88 1.53 18.91 27.33
CA GLN A 88 0.22 19.07 26.72
C GLN A 88 -0.21 20.55 26.72
N GLY A 89 -0.67 21.02 25.54
CA GLY A 89 -1.23 22.37 25.39
C GLY A 89 -0.24 23.51 25.55
N LYS A 90 1.06 23.27 25.28
CA LYS A 90 2.11 24.30 25.45
C LYS A 90 2.49 25.02 24.16
N TYR A 91 2.33 24.41 23.02
CA TYR A 91 2.96 24.88 21.79
C TYR A 91 1.91 25.33 20.78
N PRO A 92 2.17 26.41 20.00
CA PRO A 92 1.40 26.65 18.79
C PRO A 92 1.68 25.51 17.79
N VAL A 93 0.66 25.02 17.11
CA VAL A 93 0.75 23.90 16.17
C VAL A 93 0.25 24.33 14.80
N ILE A 94 1.12 24.29 13.79
CA ILE A 94 0.76 24.44 12.38
C ILE A 94 0.54 23.04 11.80
N PHE A 95 -0.67 22.77 11.29
CA PHE A 95 -1.01 21.49 10.65
C PHE A 95 -1.27 21.69 9.17
N VAL A 96 -0.45 21.07 8.33
CA VAL A 96 -0.50 21.14 6.88
C VAL A 96 -0.82 19.75 6.33
N SER A 97 -2.03 19.55 5.80
CA SER A 97 -2.36 18.32 5.08
C SER A 97 -2.28 18.54 3.58
N LEU A 98 -1.41 17.78 2.92
CA LEU A 98 -1.21 17.85 1.46
C LEU A 98 -1.99 16.76 0.70
N LYS A 99 -2.82 16.00 1.41
CA LYS A 99 -3.60 14.86 0.92
C LYS A 99 -4.43 15.17 -0.32
N ASP A 100 -5.05 16.36 -0.36
CA ASP A 100 -5.99 16.76 -1.40
C ASP A 100 -5.34 17.61 -2.51
N LEU A 101 -4.03 17.84 -2.44
CA LEU A 101 -3.29 18.56 -3.48
C LEU A 101 -3.09 17.66 -4.72
N ARG A 102 -4.15 17.55 -5.50
CA ARG A 102 -4.16 16.83 -6.78
C ARG A 102 -4.61 17.77 -7.87
N ALA A 103 -3.76 17.96 -8.87
CA ALA A 103 -4.01 18.87 -9.97
C ALA A 103 -3.47 18.29 -11.28
N ASP A 104 -4.05 18.69 -12.41
CA ASP A 104 -3.61 18.23 -13.71
C ASP A 104 -2.48 19.10 -14.29
N THR A 105 -2.30 20.33 -13.78
CA THR A 105 -1.20 21.24 -14.18
C THR A 105 -0.57 21.91 -12.97
N TRP A 106 0.64 22.47 -13.15
CA TRP A 106 1.32 23.22 -12.11
C TRP A 106 0.53 24.45 -11.64
N GLU A 107 -0.06 25.19 -12.55
CA GLU A 107 -0.86 26.38 -12.23
C GLU A 107 -2.04 26.04 -11.33
N MET A 108 -2.72 24.93 -11.63
CA MET A 108 -3.82 24.44 -10.79
C MET A 108 -3.29 24.00 -9.41
N CYS A 109 -2.16 23.30 -9.36
CA CYS A 109 -1.53 22.89 -8.11
C CYS A 109 -1.18 24.11 -7.25
N LEU A 110 -0.59 25.15 -7.83
CA LEU A 110 -0.25 26.38 -7.15
C LEU A 110 -1.49 27.10 -6.59
N MET A 111 -2.60 27.10 -7.34
CA MET A 111 -3.86 27.64 -6.82
C MET A 111 -4.37 26.86 -5.60
N GLU A 112 -4.28 25.54 -5.61
CA GLU A 112 -4.69 24.74 -4.44
C GLU A 112 -3.75 24.95 -3.25
N ILE A 113 -2.44 25.09 -3.47
CA ILE A 113 -1.48 25.47 -2.43
C ILE A 113 -1.86 26.83 -1.81
N LYS A 114 -2.14 27.84 -2.64
CA LYS A 114 -2.59 29.15 -2.16
C LYS A 114 -3.87 29.07 -1.32
N LYS A 115 -4.82 28.22 -1.70
CA LYS A 115 -6.04 28.01 -0.93
C LYS A 115 -5.75 27.36 0.43
N LEU A 116 -4.89 26.34 0.46
CA LEU A 116 -4.48 25.65 1.67
C LEU A 116 -3.78 26.62 2.63
N ILE A 117 -2.77 27.34 2.17
CA ILE A 117 -2.03 28.30 2.98
C ILE A 117 -2.94 29.43 3.48
N SER A 118 -3.81 29.98 2.61
CA SER A 118 -4.81 30.97 3.01
C SER A 118 -5.72 30.46 4.12
N LYS A 119 -6.14 29.19 4.08
CA LYS A 119 -6.95 28.59 5.14
C LYS A 119 -6.18 28.50 6.46
N ILE A 120 -4.92 28.08 6.43
CA ILE A 120 -4.06 27.99 7.62
C ILE A 120 -3.88 29.39 8.24
N TYR A 121 -3.55 30.39 7.43
CA TYR A 121 -3.42 31.77 7.93
C TYR A 121 -4.70 32.31 8.55
N ARG A 122 -5.87 31.96 8.03
CA ARG A 122 -7.17 32.34 8.64
C ARG A 122 -7.38 31.73 10.01
N GLU A 123 -6.89 30.52 10.27
CA GLU A 123 -6.98 29.88 11.59
C GLU A 123 -6.21 30.65 12.67
N PHE A 124 -5.18 31.43 12.29
CA PHE A 124 -4.36 32.21 13.19
C PHE A 124 -4.57 33.72 13.06
N GLN A 125 -5.63 34.17 12.42
CA GLN A 125 -5.87 35.59 12.15
C GLN A 125 -5.83 36.48 13.42
N TYR A 126 -6.15 35.95 14.58
CA TYR A 126 -6.14 36.68 15.85
C TYR A 126 -4.74 37.21 16.25
N ILE A 127 -3.64 36.64 15.74
CA ILE A 127 -2.29 37.11 16.07
C ILE A 127 -1.98 38.49 15.43
N THR A 128 -2.71 38.87 14.37
CA THR A 128 -2.48 40.12 13.66
C THR A 128 -2.77 41.36 14.50
N GLU A 129 -3.47 41.23 15.64
CA GLU A 129 -3.72 42.33 16.58
C GLU A 129 -2.44 42.84 17.26
N LYS A 130 -1.40 42.00 17.35
CA LYS A 130 -0.10 42.36 17.96
C LYS A 130 1.02 42.56 16.97
N MET A 131 0.77 42.43 15.68
CA MET A 131 1.78 42.61 14.62
C MET A 131 2.03 44.08 14.34
N ASN A 132 3.24 44.40 13.92
CA ASN A 132 3.54 45.70 13.28
C ASN A 132 2.86 45.76 11.90
N GLU A 133 2.76 46.96 11.33
CA GLU A 133 2.03 47.20 10.07
C GLU A 133 2.65 46.46 8.88
N ASP A 134 4.00 46.38 8.80
CA ASP A 134 4.71 45.73 7.69
C ASP A 134 4.44 44.21 7.70
N ASP A 135 4.58 43.55 8.84
CA ASP A 135 4.29 42.11 8.99
C ASP A 135 2.84 41.79 8.74
N LYS A 136 1.95 42.68 9.18
CA LYS A 136 0.52 42.53 8.96
C LYS A 136 0.15 42.65 7.48
N GLU A 137 0.80 43.51 6.72
CA GLU A 137 0.63 43.63 5.27
C GLU A 137 1.04 42.32 4.56
N ILE A 138 2.21 41.77 4.91
CA ILE A 138 2.69 40.49 4.39
C ILE A 138 1.71 39.37 4.75
N TYR A 139 1.32 39.28 6.03
CA TYR A 139 0.35 38.27 6.51
C TYR A 139 -0.98 38.33 5.75
N ASP A 140 -1.56 39.51 5.61
CA ASP A 140 -2.82 39.74 4.91
C ASP A 140 -2.71 39.45 3.40
N SER A 141 -1.55 39.73 2.78
CA SER A 141 -1.32 39.42 1.38
C SER A 141 -1.31 37.92 1.11
N ILE A 142 -0.68 37.12 1.97
CA ILE A 142 -0.67 35.66 1.91
C ILE A 142 -2.07 35.10 2.19
N LYS A 143 -2.70 35.54 3.28
CA LYS A 143 -4.06 35.16 3.65
C LYS A 143 -5.08 35.40 2.53
N ASN A 144 -4.93 36.52 1.82
CA ASN A 144 -5.81 36.92 0.73
C ASN A 144 -5.37 36.39 -0.65
N ARG A 145 -4.34 35.54 -0.73
CA ARG A 145 -3.81 34.90 -1.96
C ARG A 145 -3.24 35.90 -2.99
N LYS A 146 -2.75 37.04 -2.55
CA LYS A 146 -2.20 38.10 -3.40
C LYS A 146 -0.67 38.00 -3.53
N ASN A 147 -0.02 37.27 -2.64
CA ASN A 147 1.43 37.13 -2.59
C ASN A 147 1.86 35.77 -3.14
N ASP A 148 2.64 35.78 -4.21
CA ASP A 148 3.23 34.59 -4.81
C ASP A 148 4.70 34.43 -4.43
N MET A 149 5.36 35.53 -4.03
CA MET A 149 6.80 35.56 -3.75
C MET A 149 7.13 34.79 -2.46
N ASP A 150 6.30 34.94 -1.43
CA ASP A 150 6.53 34.33 -0.11
C ASP A 150 5.75 33.03 0.10
N LEU A 151 5.12 32.49 -0.94
CA LEU A 151 4.26 31.32 -0.79
C LEU A 151 5.04 30.06 -0.34
N ASN A 152 6.25 29.88 -0.84
CA ASN A 152 7.11 28.74 -0.50
C ASN A 152 7.84 28.90 0.86
N THR A 153 7.84 30.10 1.46
CA THR A 153 8.35 30.37 2.82
C THR A 153 7.23 30.67 3.82
N SER A 154 5.98 30.59 3.37
CA SER A 154 4.80 30.99 4.16
C SER A 154 4.65 30.27 5.51
N ILE A 155 5.07 28.99 5.62
CA ILE A 155 5.01 28.25 6.88
C ILE A 155 6.10 28.69 7.85
N GLU A 156 7.30 29.01 7.36
CA GLU A 156 8.36 29.62 8.15
C GLU A 156 7.89 30.96 8.73
N LEU A 157 7.44 31.88 7.87
CA LEU A 157 6.90 33.18 8.30
C LEU A 157 5.78 33.06 9.34
N LEU A 158 4.83 32.15 9.11
CA LEU A 158 3.76 31.92 10.09
C LEU A 158 4.32 31.41 11.43
N SER A 159 5.35 30.55 11.40
CA SER A 159 5.97 30.03 12.62
C SER A 159 6.72 31.12 13.40
N GLU A 160 7.35 32.10 12.72
CA GLU A 160 7.98 33.27 13.33
C GLU A 160 6.92 34.14 14.04
N TYR A 161 5.83 34.48 13.35
CA TYR A 161 4.75 35.27 13.92
C TYR A 161 4.09 34.59 15.12
N LEU A 162 3.93 33.27 15.08
CA LEU A 162 3.39 32.50 16.20
C LEU A 162 4.35 32.44 17.39
N PHE A 163 5.67 32.31 17.12
CA PHE A 163 6.70 32.36 18.16
C PHE A 163 6.73 33.72 18.85
N GLU A 164 6.67 34.81 18.09
CA GLU A 164 6.59 36.16 18.65
C GLU A 164 5.34 36.38 19.50
N TYR A 165 4.19 35.83 19.03
CA TYR A 165 2.92 36.00 19.73
C TYR A 165 2.84 35.23 21.06
N TYR A 166 3.31 33.95 21.07
CA TYR A 166 3.17 33.05 22.21
C TYR A 166 4.43 32.97 23.09
N GLY A 167 5.61 33.37 22.62
CA GLY A 167 6.90 33.17 23.29
C GLY A 167 7.36 31.70 23.34
N GLU A 168 6.66 30.83 22.64
CA GLU A 168 6.94 29.38 22.59
C GLU A 168 7.16 28.93 21.13
N ARG A 169 8.17 28.08 20.94
CA ARG A 169 8.48 27.51 19.61
C ARG A 169 7.32 26.69 19.06
N VAL A 170 7.23 26.65 17.74
CA VAL A 170 6.12 26.07 16.99
C VAL A 170 6.36 24.60 16.67
N ILE A 171 5.32 23.79 16.71
CA ILE A 171 5.32 22.43 16.16
C ILE A 171 4.69 22.47 14.77
N ILE A 172 5.42 21.97 13.77
CA ILE A 172 4.96 21.92 12.39
C ILE A 172 4.67 20.45 12.03
N LEU A 173 3.41 20.18 11.68
CA LEU A 173 2.93 18.85 11.28
C LEU A 173 2.57 18.88 9.80
N ILE A 174 3.19 18.01 8.98
CA ILE A 174 2.93 17.91 7.55
C ILE A 174 2.48 16.49 7.22
N ASP A 175 1.20 16.35 6.86
CA ASP A 175 0.63 15.05 6.51
C ASP A 175 0.63 14.83 5.00
N GLU A 176 1.01 13.62 4.57
CA GLU A 176 1.14 13.17 3.17
C GLU A 176 2.06 14.09 2.33
N TYR A 177 3.28 14.36 2.84
CA TYR A 177 4.25 15.27 2.21
C TYR A 177 4.59 14.90 0.75
N ASP A 178 4.52 13.64 0.39
CA ASP A 178 4.88 13.09 -0.92
C ASP A 178 3.71 13.09 -1.92
N ALA A 179 2.47 13.28 -1.47
CA ALA A 179 1.29 13.22 -2.32
C ALA A 179 1.30 14.21 -3.51
N PRO A 180 1.61 15.51 -3.33
CA PRO A 180 1.66 16.44 -4.46
C PRO A 180 2.80 16.15 -5.43
N ILE A 181 3.91 15.60 -4.95
CA ILE A 181 5.08 15.26 -5.78
C ILE A 181 4.79 14.05 -6.65
N ILE A 182 4.14 13.02 -6.07
CA ILE A 182 3.70 11.83 -6.80
C ILE A 182 2.66 12.22 -7.87
N ASN A 183 1.71 13.12 -7.52
CA ASN A 183 0.74 13.61 -8.48
C ASN A 183 1.40 14.41 -9.61
N ALA A 184 2.35 15.29 -9.29
CA ALA A 184 3.08 16.10 -10.26
C ALA A 184 3.87 15.23 -11.25
N PHE A 185 4.41 14.11 -10.76
CA PHE A 185 5.11 13.15 -11.60
C PHE A 185 4.13 12.48 -12.59
N ASP A 186 2.99 11.99 -12.11
CA ASP A 186 1.95 11.36 -12.94
C ASP A 186 1.40 12.33 -14.01
N LYS A 187 1.34 13.62 -13.70
CA LYS A 187 0.77 14.67 -14.56
C LYS A 187 1.80 15.47 -15.39
N GLY A 188 3.09 15.19 -15.24
CA GLY A 188 4.15 15.75 -16.07
C GLY A 188 4.67 17.14 -15.68
N TYR A 189 4.33 17.68 -14.50
CA TYR A 189 4.86 18.95 -13.97
C TYR A 189 5.77 18.75 -12.74
N TYR A 190 6.50 17.63 -12.76
CA TYR A 190 7.35 17.18 -11.65
C TYR A 190 8.45 18.18 -11.25
N ASN A 191 9.13 18.78 -12.24
CA ASN A 191 10.26 19.68 -11.96
C ASN A 191 9.82 20.96 -11.24
N GLU A 192 8.68 21.52 -11.63
CA GLU A 192 8.09 22.71 -11.00
C GLU A 192 7.70 22.40 -9.54
N ALA A 193 7.05 21.25 -9.33
CA ALA A 193 6.66 20.82 -8.00
C ALA A 193 7.87 20.58 -7.08
N ILE A 194 8.91 19.89 -7.55
CA ILE A 194 10.13 19.63 -6.78
C ILE A 194 10.80 20.96 -6.37
N ASN A 195 10.96 21.90 -7.29
CA ASN A 195 11.57 23.19 -7.00
C ASN A 195 10.80 23.95 -5.91
N PHE A 196 9.49 23.95 -5.98
CA PHE A 196 8.64 24.59 -4.98
C PHE A 196 8.73 23.89 -3.62
N PHE A 197 8.46 22.58 -3.57
CA PHE A 197 8.40 21.83 -2.32
C PHE A 197 9.76 21.70 -1.63
N GLN A 198 10.87 21.72 -2.38
CA GLN A 198 12.21 21.77 -1.81
C GLN A 198 12.41 23.02 -0.95
N VAL A 199 12.02 24.20 -1.43
CA VAL A 199 12.09 25.44 -0.66
C VAL A 199 11.08 25.40 0.48
N PHE A 200 9.85 24.99 0.22
CA PHE A 200 8.75 24.93 1.19
C PHE A 200 9.10 24.07 2.43
N TYR A 201 9.67 22.89 2.23
CA TYR A 201 10.06 22.04 3.36
C TYR A 201 11.37 22.50 4.02
N SER A 202 12.34 23.01 3.25
CA SER A 202 13.61 23.43 3.83
C SER A 202 13.45 24.71 4.66
N SER A 203 12.68 25.69 4.23
CA SER A 203 12.42 26.91 5.03
C SER A 203 11.67 26.56 6.32
N ALA A 204 10.61 25.75 6.23
CA ALA A 204 9.82 25.40 7.39
C ALA A 204 10.58 24.55 8.43
N LEU A 205 11.55 23.70 8.01
CA LEU A 205 12.07 22.63 8.86
C LEU A 205 13.58 22.67 9.12
N LYS A 206 14.38 23.39 8.31
CA LYS A 206 15.86 23.35 8.42
C LYS A 206 16.45 24.47 9.23
N THR A 207 16.22 25.70 8.81
CA THR A 207 16.85 26.90 9.37
C THR A 207 15.88 27.75 10.18
N ASN A 208 14.77 27.17 10.55
CA ASN A 208 13.70 27.83 11.26
C ASN A 208 13.97 27.82 12.79
N ASP A 209 14.43 28.95 13.32
CA ASP A 209 14.71 29.12 14.74
C ASP A 209 13.45 29.05 15.62
N SER A 210 12.29 29.30 15.03
CA SER A 210 10.99 29.20 15.67
C SER A 210 10.47 27.75 15.76
N LEU A 211 11.14 26.77 15.12
CA LEU A 211 10.73 25.37 15.14
C LEU A 211 11.09 24.68 16.45
N LYS A 212 10.10 24.02 17.09
CA LYS A 212 10.29 23.10 18.20
C LYS A 212 10.48 21.67 17.71
N TYR A 213 9.51 21.18 16.95
CA TYR A 213 9.50 19.87 16.31
C TYR A 213 8.83 19.94 14.94
N GLY A 214 9.41 19.27 13.95
CA GLY A 214 8.80 18.98 12.66
C GLY A 214 8.41 17.51 12.58
N ILE A 215 7.18 17.21 12.24
CA ILE A 215 6.73 15.83 12.05
C ILE A 215 6.05 15.71 10.69
N LEU A 216 6.58 14.81 9.86
CA LEU A 216 6.06 14.55 8.53
C LEU A 216 5.55 13.11 8.42
N THR A 217 4.52 12.93 7.59
CA THR A 217 4.10 11.59 7.17
C THR A 217 4.04 11.46 5.67
N GLY A 218 4.32 10.26 5.17
CA GLY A 218 4.24 9.92 3.75
C GLY A 218 4.21 8.41 3.53
N ILE A 219 4.25 7.99 2.28
CA ILE A 219 4.33 6.58 1.89
C ILE A 219 5.78 6.24 1.57
N THR A 220 6.45 7.09 0.80
CA THR A 220 7.80 6.86 0.27
C THR A 220 8.83 7.76 0.93
N ARG A 221 10.09 7.41 0.79
CA ARG A 221 11.23 8.25 1.17
C ARG A 221 11.84 8.86 -0.08
N ILE A 222 11.31 9.98 -0.54
CA ILE A 222 11.83 10.72 -1.70
C ILE A 222 13.03 11.58 -1.26
N ILE A 223 14.22 10.98 -1.16
CA ILE A 223 15.40 11.69 -0.61
C ILE A 223 16.36 12.15 -1.68
N LYS A 224 16.59 11.34 -2.70
CA LYS A 224 17.66 11.60 -3.69
C LYS A 224 17.38 12.79 -4.61
N GLU A 225 16.18 13.36 -4.59
CA GLU A 225 15.80 14.50 -5.45
C GLU A 225 16.06 15.87 -4.81
N GLY A 226 16.82 15.89 -3.73
CA GLY A 226 17.19 17.16 -3.10
C GLY A 226 16.13 17.77 -2.19
N ILE A 227 14.90 17.20 -2.11
CA ILE A 227 13.83 17.72 -1.24
C ILE A 227 14.31 17.84 0.21
N PHE A 228 15.08 16.87 0.66
CA PHE A 228 15.66 16.85 1.99
C PHE A 228 17.19 16.91 2.01
N SER A 229 17.86 17.15 0.88
CA SER A 229 19.33 17.24 0.83
C SER A 229 19.89 18.36 1.70
N GLY A 230 19.04 19.32 2.00
CA GLY A 230 19.35 20.38 2.93
C GLY A 230 19.05 20.06 4.40
N LEU A 231 18.27 19.03 4.74
CA LEU A 231 17.84 18.73 6.11
C LEU A 231 18.80 17.74 6.78
N ASN A 232 19.87 18.24 7.40
CA ASN A 232 20.82 17.42 8.17
C ASN A 232 20.22 16.90 9.49
N ASN A 233 19.07 17.45 9.90
CA ASN A 233 18.37 17.14 11.15
C ASN A 233 17.17 16.18 10.99
N LEU A 234 16.93 15.66 9.78
CA LEU A 234 15.83 14.77 9.49
C LEU A 234 16.10 13.34 9.95
N LYS A 235 15.31 12.84 10.89
CA LYS A 235 15.26 11.44 11.25
C LYS A 235 14.13 10.74 10.50
N VAL A 236 14.48 9.77 9.68
CA VAL A 236 13.49 8.98 8.94
C VAL A 236 13.20 7.67 9.67
N ASP A 237 11.93 7.40 9.89
CA ASP A 237 11.44 6.15 10.46
C ASP A 237 10.52 5.46 9.45
N THR A 238 10.99 4.33 8.93
CA THR A 238 10.30 3.52 7.93
C THR A 238 9.68 2.28 8.55
N ILE A 239 8.98 1.48 7.75
CA ILE A 239 8.48 0.16 8.17
C ILE A 239 9.59 -0.84 8.53
N LEU A 240 10.83 -0.54 8.17
CA LEU A 240 11.99 -1.38 8.51
C LEU A 240 12.52 -1.11 9.93
N ASN A 241 12.24 0.06 10.49
CA ASN A 241 12.72 0.49 11.81
C ASN A 241 11.86 -0.09 12.94
N LYS A 242 12.49 -0.39 14.10
CA LYS A 242 11.81 -1.00 15.26
C LYS A 242 11.08 0.02 16.13
N LYS A 243 11.60 1.25 16.23
CA LYS A 243 11.28 2.19 17.32
C LYS A 243 9.80 2.57 17.40
N PHE A 244 9.18 2.91 16.29
CA PHE A 244 7.79 3.37 16.25
C PHE A 244 6.85 2.35 15.57
N SER A 245 7.28 1.10 15.48
CA SER A 245 6.60 0.06 14.69
C SER A 245 5.20 -0.30 15.20
N GLU A 246 4.90 -0.11 16.49
CA GLU A 246 3.62 -0.50 17.08
C GLU A 246 2.53 0.60 17.02
N TYR A 247 2.89 1.83 16.65
CA TYR A 247 1.93 2.94 16.63
C TYR A 247 1.17 3.08 15.32
N PHE A 248 1.69 2.49 14.26
CA PHE A 248 1.07 2.51 12.93
C PHE A 248 0.58 1.10 12.59
N GLY A 249 -0.73 0.94 12.51
CA GLY A 249 -1.36 -0.37 12.39
C GLY A 249 -1.88 -0.89 13.73
N LEU A 250 -2.49 -2.08 13.72
CA LEU A 250 -3.02 -2.74 14.90
C LEU A 250 -2.18 -3.98 15.25
N LEU A 251 -1.79 -4.11 16.52
CA LEU A 251 -1.15 -5.31 17.03
C LEU A 251 -2.18 -6.46 17.14
N GLU A 252 -1.72 -7.70 17.10
CA GLU A 252 -2.61 -8.86 17.27
C GLU A 252 -3.41 -8.81 18.58
N SER A 253 -2.78 -8.40 19.67
CA SER A 253 -3.45 -8.24 20.98
C SER A 253 -4.56 -7.16 20.96
N GLU A 254 -4.39 -6.12 20.15
CA GLU A 254 -5.38 -5.06 19.96
C GLU A 254 -6.55 -5.54 19.10
N VAL A 255 -6.26 -6.30 18.04
CA VAL A 255 -7.27 -6.94 17.19
C VAL A 255 -8.11 -7.93 17.99
N ILE A 256 -7.47 -8.79 18.81
CA ILE A 256 -8.19 -9.73 19.68
C ILE A 256 -9.13 -8.99 20.63
N LYS A 257 -8.66 -7.91 21.27
CA LYS A 257 -9.49 -7.08 22.18
C LYS A 257 -10.66 -6.43 21.43
N MET A 258 -10.43 -5.94 20.22
CA MET A 258 -11.49 -5.38 19.39
C MET A 258 -12.54 -6.43 19.03
N LEU A 259 -12.13 -7.59 18.56
CA LEU A 259 -13.03 -8.69 18.21
C LEU A 259 -13.81 -9.20 19.44
N ASP A 260 -13.16 -9.26 20.61
CA ASP A 260 -13.82 -9.64 21.87
C ASP A 260 -14.90 -8.63 22.26
N TYR A 261 -14.59 -7.32 22.18
CA TYR A 261 -15.51 -6.23 22.46
C TYR A 261 -16.77 -6.27 21.57
N PHE A 262 -16.60 -6.59 20.28
CA PHE A 262 -17.70 -6.71 19.31
C PHE A 262 -18.31 -8.12 19.23
N GLU A 263 -17.94 -9.03 20.14
CA GLU A 263 -18.43 -10.44 20.22
C GLU A 263 -18.07 -11.29 18.99
N MET A 264 -16.95 -10.97 18.34
CA MET A 264 -16.45 -11.66 17.14
C MET A 264 -15.18 -12.47 17.38
N LYS A 265 -14.76 -12.69 18.64
CA LYS A 265 -13.48 -13.34 18.99
C LYS A 265 -13.32 -14.74 18.38
N TYR A 266 -14.41 -15.45 18.18
CA TYR A 266 -14.42 -16.78 17.54
C TYR A 266 -13.95 -16.75 16.07
N LYS A 267 -13.88 -15.59 15.44
CA LYS A 267 -13.43 -15.39 14.05
C LYS A 267 -11.95 -15.04 13.93
N ILE A 268 -11.17 -15.08 15.01
CA ILE A 268 -9.77 -14.63 15.01
C ILE A 268 -8.90 -15.36 13.98
N GLU A 269 -9.08 -16.65 13.79
CA GLU A 269 -8.26 -17.42 12.84
C GLU A 269 -8.57 -17.01 11.39
N GLU A 270 -9.83 -16.73 11.07
CA GLU A 270 -10.25 -16.20 9.77
C GLU A 270 -9.63 -14.81 9.52
N VAL A 271 -9.66 -13.94 10.53
CA VAL A 271 -9.05 -12.60 10.47
C VAL A 271 -7.53 -12.66 10.29
N LYS A 272 -6.87 -13.60 10.99
CA LYS A 272 -5.42 -13.83 10.84
C LYS A 272 -5.07 -14.25 9.42
N GLU A 273 -5.81 -15.17 8.86
CA GLU A 273 -5.55 -15.69 7.52
C GLU A 273 -5.70 -14.62 6.43
N TRP A 274 -6.67 -13.72 6.59
CA TRP A 274 -6.98 -12.70 5.58
C TRP A 274 -6.21 -11.40 5.73
N TYR A 275 -5.93 -10.94 6.95
CA TYR A 275 -5.46 -9.57 7.19
C TYR A 275 -4.16 -9.46 7.98
N ASN A 276 -3.65 -10.57 8.58
CA ASN A 276 -2.38 -10.58 9.28
C ASN A 276 -1.21 -10.63 8.28
N GLY A 277 -0.01 -10.25 8.73
CA GLY A 277 1.24 -10.58 8.02
C GLY A 277 2.14 -9.40 7.72
N TYR A 278 1.72 -8.16 7.90
CA TYR A 278 2.64 -7.02 7.83
C TYR A 278 3.65 -7.07 8.96
N ILE A 279 4.93 -6.81 8.66
CA ILE A 279 6.00 -6.75 9.65
C ILE A 279 6.64 -5.37 9.59
N PHE A 280 6.40 -4.56 10.62
CA PHE A 280 7.06 -3.28 10.83
C PHE A 280 8.10 -3.43 11.94
N GLY A 281 9.37 -3.09 11.64
CA GLY A 281 10.44 -3.41 12.56
C GLY A 281 10.46 -4.89 12.94
N ASP A 282 10.17 -5.20 14.19
CA ASP A 282 10.02 -6.54 14.73
C ASP A 282 8.56 -6.91 15.09
N LYS A 283 7.61 -6.00 14.86
CA LYS A 283 6.20 -6.17 15.22
C LYS A 283 5.38 -6.66 14.04
N ARG A 284 4.47 -7.60 14.31
CA ARG A 284 3.40 -7.95 13.39
C ARG A 284 2.22 -7.02 13.58
N VAL A 285 1.76 -6.43 12.48
CA VAL A 285 0.65 -5.48 12.50
C VAL A 285 -0.38 -5.83 11.44
N TYR A 286 -1.61 -5.46 11.71
CA TYR A 286 -2.74 -5.54 10.79
C TYR A 286 -3.03 -4.16 10.22
N ASN A 287 -3.54 -4.12 9.00
CA ASN A 287 -4.05 -2.88 8.44
C ASN A 287 -5.33 -2.45 9.18
N PRO A 288 -5.38 -1.26 9.82
CA PRO A 288 -6.56 -0.79 10.56
C PRO A 288 -7.82 -0.72 9.71
N TRP A 289 -7.70 -0.28 8.45
CA TRP A 289 -8.83 -0.14 7.54
C TRP A 289 -9.53 -1.48 7.28
N SER A 290 -8.75 -2.53 7.02
CA SER A 290 -9.30 -3.87 6.78
C SER A 290 -9.99 -4.42 8.01
N ILE A 291 -9.38 -4.27 9.20
CA ILE A 291 -9.97 -4.74 10.47
C ILE A 291 -11.23 -3.97 10.84
N ILE A 292 -11.20 -2.64 10.76
CA ILE A 292 -12.35 -1.78 11.08
C ILE A 292 -13.54 -2.11 10.17
N ASN A 293 -13.31 -2.22 8.86
CA ASN A 293 -14.38 -2.57 7.91
C ASN A 293 -14.88 -4.01 8.09
N TYR A 294 -13.99 -4.95 8.45
CA TYR A 294 -14.40 -6.31 8.76
C TYR A 294 -15.30 -6.37 10.00
N VAL A 295 -14.93 -5.64 11.06
CA VAL A 295 -15.74 -5.60 12.29
C VAL A 295 -17.09 -4.94 12.04
N ASP A 296 -17.14 -3.88 11.22
CA ASP A 296 -18.38 -3.18 10.87
C ASP A 296 -19.32 -4.06 10.03
N ASN A 297 -18.81 -4.75 9.02
CA ASN A 297 -19.62 -5.51 8.07
C ASN A 297 -19.82 -6.99 8.45
N GLY A 298 -18.94 -7.56 9.27
CA GLY A 298 -18.95 -8.98 9.64
C GLY A 298 -18.55 -9.96 8.53
N GLU A 299 -18.11 -9.46 7.38
CA GLU A 299 -17.81 -10.25 6.18
C GLU A 299 -16.34 -10.12 5.76
N ILE A 300 -15.74 -11.21 5.30
CA ILE A 300 -14.41 -11.22 4.71
C ILE A 300 -14.45 -10.64 3.29
N LYS A 301 -13.73 -9.54 3.08
CA LYS A 301 -13.58 -8.85 1.78
C LYS A 301 -12.18 -8.24 1.67
N ALA A 302 -11.75 -7.95 0.44
CA ALA A 302 -10.54 -7.17 0.18
C ALA A 302 -10.82 -5.66 0.37
N TYR A 303 -10.87 -5.18 1.61
CA TYR A 303 -11.26 -3.81 1.93
C TYR A 303 -10.20 -2.77 1.56
N TRP A 304 -8.94 -3.06 1.86
CA TRP A 304 -7.83 -2.13 1.57
C TRP A 304 -7.50 -2.11 0.07
N ALA A 305 -7.44 -3.28 -0.53
CA ALA A 305 -7.05 -3.45 -1.92
C ALA A 305 -8.01 -2.74 -2.90
N ASN A 306 -9.31 -2.75 -2.63
CA ASN A 306 -10.32 -2.15 -3.52
C ASN A 306 -10.34 -0.61 -3.49
N VAL A 307 -9.61 0.04 -2.60
CA VAL A 307 -9.69 1.51 -2.39
C VAL A 307 -8.33 2.19 -2.57
N SER A 308 -7.27 1.44 -2.71
CA SER A 308 -5.90 1.96 -2.86
C SER A 308 -5.46 1.98 -4.33
N GLY A 309 -6.12 2.79 -5.18
CA GLY A 309 -5.58 3.09 -6.51
C GLY A 309 -4.14 3.60 -6.37
N ASN A 310 -3.18 2.93 -7.03
CA ASN A 310 -1.78 3.36 -7.08
C ASN A 310 -1.34 3.45 -8.53
N THR A 311 -1.74 4.56 -9.17
CA THR A 311 -1.45 4.85 -10.57
C THR A 311 0.05 4.79 -10.87
N LEU A 312 0.88 5.25 -9.91
CA LEU A 312 2.35 5.16 -10.05
C LEU A 312 2.81 3.70 -10.18
N LEU A 313 2.29 2.80 -9.32
CA LEU A 313 2.63 1.39 -9.38
C LEU A 313 2.13 0.73 -10.66
N GLU A 314 0.92 1.07 -11.10
CA GLU A 314 0.35 0.58 -12.36
C GLU A 314 1.20 1.03 -13.55
N ASN A 315 1.59 2.31 -13.60
CA ASN A 315 2.46 2.86 -14.65
C ASN A 315 3.85 2.20 -14.65
N MET A 316 4.42 1.91 -13.48
CA MET A 316 5.71 1.21 -13.39
C MET A 316 5.61 -0.24 -13.87
N LEU A 317 4.55 -0.94 -13.52
CA LEU A 317 4.31 -2.29 -14.01
C LEU A 317 4.09 -2.30 -15.52
N ASP A 318 3.52 -1.22 -16.10
CA ASP A 318 3.36 -1.10 -17.55
C ASP A 318 4.68 -1.03 -18.31
N GLN A 319 5.75 -0.61 -17.65
CA GLN A 319 7.09 -0.49 -18.22
C GLN A 319 8.06 -1.57 -17.74
N ALA A 320 7.64 -2.42 -16.80
CA ALA A 320 8.49 -3.42 -16.18
C ALA A 320 8.86 -4.58 -17.12
N GLY A 321 10.09 -5.08 -16.99
CA GLY A 321 10.62 -6.23 -17.74
C GLY A 321 10.03 -7.58 -17.28
N GLU A 322 10.35 -8.66 -18.02
CA GLU A 322 9.86 -10.02 -17.75
C GLU A 322 10.26 -10.55 -16.37
N ASP A 323 11.43 -10.18 -15.87
CA ASP A 323 11.93 -10.61 -14.56
C ASP A 323 11.02 -10.14 -13.42
N VAL A 324 10.48 -8.92 -13.51
CA VAL A 324 9.53 -8.39 -12.54
C VAL A 324 8.26 -9.25 -12.49
N TYR A 325 7.74 -9.66 -13.64
CA TYR A 325 6.54 -10.50 -13.70
C TYR A 325 6.82 -11.93 -13.21
N THR A 326 8.00 -12.47 -13.47
CA THR A 326 8.43 -13.77 -12.95
C THR A 326 8.46 -13.75 -11.42
N ASP A 327 9.01 -12.72 -10.82
CA ASP A 327 9.09 -12.58 -9.39
C ASP A 327 7.71 -12.30 -8.77
N LEU A 328 6.87 -11.47 -9.42
CA LEU A 328 5.48 -11.26 -8.97
C LEU A 328 4.68 -12.57 -8.95
N LYS A 329 4.90 -13.45 -9.92
CA LYS A 329 4.30 -14.79 -9.90
C LYS A 329 4.77 -15.59 -8.70
N ARG A 330 6.08 -15.67 -8.47
CA ARG A 330 6.66 -16.38 -7.31
C ARG A 330 6.09 -15.85 -5.99
N PHE A 331 5.94 -14.53 -5.84
CA PHE A 331 5.25 -13.93 -4.70
C PHE A 331 3.80 -14.39 -4.58
N THR A 332 3.07 -14.46 -5.69
CA THR A 332 1.67 -14.91 -5.72
C THR A 332 1.55 -16.40 -5.35
N ASP A 333 2.53 -17.21 -5.73
CA ASP A 333 2.64 -18.63 -5.35
C ASP A 333 3.01 -18.81 -3.87
N GLY A 334 3.36 -17.73 -3.16
CA GLY A 334 3.63 -17.70 -1.73
C GLY A 334 5.10 -17.79 -1.36
N GLU A 335 5.99 -17.66 -2.34
CA GLU A 335 7.44 -17.62 -2.10
C GLU A 335 7.87 -16.32 -1.41
N SER A 336 9.01 -16.38 -0.74
CA SER A 336 9.77 -15.20 -0.30
C SER A 336 10.96 -15.04 -1.22
N ILE A 337 11.21 -13.79 -1.68
CA ILE A 337 12.27 -13.49 -2.65
C ILE A 337 13.18 -12.42 -2.08
N GLU A 338 14.48 -12.62 -2.23
CA GLU A 338 15.48 -11.64 -1.86
C GLU A 338 15.47 -10.46 -2.81
N LYS A 339 15.36 -9.25 -2.25
CA LYS A 339 15.39 -8.00 -3.00
C LYS A 339 16.22 -6.96 -2.27
N TYR A 340 16.98 -6.19 -3.04
CA TYR A 340 17.70 -5.05 -2.55
C TYR A 340 16.73 -3.88 -2.30
N ILE A 341 16.77 -3.29 -1.10
CA ILE A 341 15.95 -2.14 -0.73
C ILE A 341 16.87 -0.99 -0.36
N SER A 342 16.94 0.02 -1.19
CA SER A 342 17.82 1.17 -0.94
C SER A 342 17.30 2.05 0.21
N ASP A 343 18.21 2.75 0.88
CA ASP A 343 17.85 3.70 1.95
C ASP A 343 17.19 4.99 1.45
N GLY A 344 17.12 5.20 0.14
CA GLY A 344 16.44 6.34 -0.47
C GLY A 344 16.37 6.21 -1.98
N THR A 345 15.24 6.58 -2.54
CA THR A 345 14.91 6.52 -3.97
C THR A 345 14.59 7.90 -4.51
N THR A 346 14.76 8.08 -5.82
CA THR A 346 14.09 9.16 -6.57
C THR A 346 12.87 8.58 -7.28
N ILE A 347 11.86 9.39 -7.56
CA ILE A 347 10.75 8.94 -8.42
C ILE A 347 11.27 8.62 -9.83
N LYS A 348 12.29 9.33 -10.31
CA LYS A 348 12.93 9.04 -11.61
C LYS A 348 13.65 7.71 -11.62
N SER A 349 14.37 7.35 -10.55
CA SER A 349 15.06 6.05 -10.48
C SER A 349 14.08 4.88 -10.37
N LEU A 350 12.93 5.09 -9.74
CA LEU A 350 11.85 4.09 -9.69
C LEU A 350 11.38 3.64 -11.08
N LEU A 351 11.48 4.51 -12.10
CA LEU A 351 11.09 4.17 -13.47
C LEU A 351 12.21 3.62 -14.34
N SER A 352 13.45 3.87 -13.96
CA SER A 352 14.62 3.49 -14.77
C SER A 352 15.29 2.21 -14.29
N ASN A 353 14.86 1.66 -13.16
CA ASN A 353 15.48 0.48 -12.55
C ASN A 353 14.41 -0.46 -11.99
N ASP A 354 14.28 -1.63 -12.62
CA ASP A 354 13.34 -2.68 -12.21
C ASP A 354 13.54 -3.13 -10.75
N ASP A 355 14.74 -3.00 -10.18
CA ASP A 355 15.00 -3.33 -8.78
C ASP A 355 14.33 -2.35 -7.80
N GLU A 356 14.12 -1.10 -8.19
CA GLU A 356 13.49 -0.10 -7.31
C GLU A 356 11.96 -0.24 -7.21
N ILE A 357 11.32 -0.98 -8.12
CA ILE A 357 9.89 -1.29 -8.05
C ILE A 357 9.54 -2.04 -6.76
N TRP A 358 10.43 -2.93 -6.30
CA TRP A 358 10.23 -3.71 -5.09
C TRP A 358 10.18 -2.86 -3.83
N GLN A 359 10.93 -1.77 -3.83
CA GLN A 359 10.90 -0.78 -2.77
C GLN A 359 9.54 -0.07 -2.71
N LEU A 360 8.98 0.31 -3.86
CA LEU A 360 7.63 0.90 -3.91
C LEU A 360 6.57 -0.11 -3.44
N PHE A 361 6.66 -1.37 -3.85
CA PHE A 361 5.77 -2.43 -3.36
C PHE A 361 5.85 -2.60 -1.85
N LEU A 362 7.05 -2.56 -1.28
CA LEU A 362 7.27 -2.70 0.16
C LEU A 362 6.69 -1.50 0.93
N TYR A 363 7.06 -0.26 0.57
CA TYR A 363 6.62 0.93 1.29
C TYR A 363 5.14 1.27 1.06
N SER A 364 4.57 0.87 -0.07
CA SER A 364 3.13 1.00 -0.32
C SER A 364 2.29 -0.08 0.37
N GLY A 365 2.92 -1.13 0.92
CA GLY A 365 2.23 -2.19 1.68
C GLY A 365 1.70 -3.34 0.83
N TYR A 366 2.13 -3.48 -0.41
CA TYR A 366 1.82 -4.66 -1.23
C TYR A 366 2.73 -5.84 -0.92
N LEU A 367 3.96 -5.55 -0.49
CA LEU A 367 4.88 -6.55 0.05
C LEU A 367 5.22 -6.23 1.52
N THR A 368 5.74 -7.22 2.21
CA THR A 368 6.30 -7.09 3.55
C THR A 368 7.57 -7.92 3.63
N LYS A 369 8.44 -7.62 4.60
CA LYS A 369 9.59 -8.48 4.86
C LYS A 369 9.13 -9.83 5.43
N ALA A 370 9.82 -10.92 5.09
CA ALA A 370 9.67 -12.19 5.74
C ALA A 370 10.28 -12.13 7.17
N LYS A 371 9.92 -13.08 8.03
CA LYS A 371 10.39 -13.11 9.43
C LYS A 371 11.87 -13.48 9.55
N GLU A 372 12.35 -14.26 8.60
CA GLU A 372 13.74 -14.71 8.54
C GLU A 372 14.57 -13.62 7.87
N GLN A 373 15.36 -12.91 8.66
CA GLN A 373 16.47 -12.14 8.11
C GLN A 373 17.56 -13.14 7.71
N ILE A 374 18.18 -12.90 6.54
CA ILE A 374 19.42 -13.59 6.20
C ILE A 374 20.43 -13.24 7.29
N GLU A 375 21.13 -14.23 7.84
CA GLU A 375 22.32 -14.00 8.63
C GLU A 375 23.30 -13.24 7.74
N ILE A 376 23.54 -11.98 8.09
CA ILE A 376 24.44 -11.11 7.35
C ILE A 376 25.84 -11.71 7.53
N ASP A 377 26.49 -12.09 6.44
CA ASP A 377 27.93 -12.35 6.45
C ASP A 377 28.63 -11.06 6.90
N GLU A 378 29.27 -11.08 8.06
CA GLU A 378 29.94 -9.93 8.67
C GLU A 378 31.03 -9.29 7.78
N THR A 379 31.35 -9.95 6.65
CA THR A 379 32.32 -9.47 5.66
C THR A 379 31.70 -8.54 4.60
N LEU A 380 30.36 -8.44 4.52
CA LEU A 380 29.65 -7.55 3.60
C LEU A 380 29.10 -6.34 4.35
N GLU A 381 29.83 -5.26 4.37
CA GLU A 381 29.57 -4.04 5.15
C GLU A 381 28.21 -3.35 4.91
N TYR A 382 27.46 -3.72 3.84
CA TYR A 382 26.18 -3.07 3.47
C TYR A 382 25.26 -4.06 2.74
N THR A 383 24.43 -4.81 3.44
CA THR A 383 23.37 -5.55 2.74
C THR A 383 21.98 -5.04 3.15
N ASN A 384 21.44 -4.12 2.37
CA ASN A 384 20.03 -3.77 2.37
C ASN A 384 19.21 -4.83 1.59
N ILE A 385 19.55 -6.12 1.73
CA ILE A 385 18.83 -7.23 1.10
C ILE A 385 17.81 -7.76 2.09
N TYR A 386 16.57 -7.83 1.64
CA TYR A 386 15.45 -8.30 2.44
C TYR A 386 14.72 -9.43 1.71
N ASN A 387 14.37 -10.47 2.44
CA ASN A 387 13.40 -11.44 1.99
C ASN A 387 12.01 -10.81 2.04
N LEU A 388 11.43 -10.56 0.88
CA LEU A 388 10.09 -9.99 0.73
C LEU A 388 9.06 -11.07 0.42
N LYS A 389 7.82 -10.83 0.81
CA LYS A 389 6.66 -11.68 0.50
C LYS A 389 5.36 -10.88 0.48
N ILE A 390 4.33 -11.46 -0.09
CA ILE A 390 2.95 -10.95 0.05
C ILE A 390 2.50 -11.13 1.51
N PRO A 391 1.98 -10.07 2.18
CA PRO A 391 1.64 -10.13 3.59
C PRO A 391 0.51 -11.12 3.91
N ASN A 392 -0.55 -11.17 3.12
CA ASN A 392 -1.77 -11.89 3.46
C ASN A 392 -2.65 -12.24 2.25
N LYS A 393 -3.79 -12.90 2.49
CA LYS A 393 -4.73 -13.29 1.44
C LYS A 393 -5.42 -12.11 0.77
N GLU A 394 -5.68 -11.01 1.48
CA GLU A 394 -6.26 -9.80 0.91
C GLU A 394 -5.39 -9.27 -0.23
N ILE A 395 -4.10 -9.11 0.03
CA ILE A 395 -3.14 -8.59 -0.96
C ILE A 395 -2.87 -9.60 -2.07
N ARG A 396 -2.81 -10.89 -1.74
CA ARG A 396 -2.69 -11.94 -2.76
C ARG A 396 -3.84 -11.89 -3.76
N LYS A 397 -5.07 -11.70 -3.28
CA LYS A 397 -6.25 -11.54 -4.13
C LYS A 397 -6.16 -10.28 -4.99
N TYR A 398 -5.63 -9.18 -4.44
CA TYR A 398 -5.41 -7.94 -5.20
C TYR A 398 -4.43 -8.15 -6.36
N PHE A 399 -3.28 -8.78 -6.10
CA PHE A 399 -2.33 -9.10 -7.17
C PHE A 399 -2.97 -9.99 -8.24
N GLY A 400 -3.72 -11.02 -7.84
CA GLY A 400 -4.47 -11.83 -8.78
C GLY A 400 -5.39 -11.00 -9.67
N ASN A 401 -6.18 -10.10 -9.07
CA ASN A 401 -7.10 -9.20 -9.80
C ASN A 401 -6.34 -8.21 -10.71
N MET A 402 -5.26 -7.63 -10.23
CA MET A 402 -4.43 -6.71 -10.99
C MET A 402 -3.84 -7.38 -12.25
N PHE A 403 -3.26 -8.58 -12.10
CA PHE A 403 -2.81 -9.38 -13.23
C PHE A 403 -3.92 -9.66 -14.22
N LEU A 404 -5.08 -10.02 -13.71
CA LEU A 404 -6.22 -10.35 -14.56
C LEU A 404 -6.74 -9.14 -15.33
N ASN A 405 -6.94 -8.00 -14.67
CA ASN A 405 -7.42 -6.79 -15.33
C ASN A 405 -6.44 -6.33 -16.42
N ARG A 406 -5.14 -6.44 -16.13
CA ARG A 406 -4.10 -6.04 -17.08
C ARG A 406 -4.02 -6.97 -18.29
N PHE A 407 -4.01 -8.28 -18.05
CA PHE A 407 -3.86 -9.27 -19.11
C PHE A 407 -5.18 -9.61 -19.82
N PHE A 408 -6.32 -9.43 -19.16
CA PHE A 408 -7.63 -9.88 -19.66
C PHE A 408 -8.57 -8.73 -20.03
N GLY A 409 -8.24 -7.50 -19.68
CA GLY A 409 -8.95 -6.31 -20.10
C GLY A 409 -10.33 -6.08 -19.49
N THR A 410 -10.96 -7.06 -18.84
CA THR A 410 -12.20 -6.89 -18.03
C THR A 410 -12.52 -8.09 -17.17
N GLU A 411 -13.02 -7.88 -15.94
CA GLU A 411 -13.58 -8.92 -15.06
C GLU A 411 -14.69 -9.74 -15.73
N LEU A 412 -15.40 -9.16 -16.69
CA LEU A 412 -16.49 -9.80 -17.40
C LEU A 412 -16.01 -10.98 -18.25
N LYS A 413 -14.93 -10.84 -19.03
CA LYS A 413 -14.39 -11.93 -19.87
C LYS A 413 -13.88 -13.08 -19.03
N THR A 414 -13.22 -12.79 -17.90
CA THR A 414 -12.76 -13.81 -16.95
C THR A 414 -13.93 -14.58 -16.34
N SER A 415 -14.99 -13.89 -15.93
CA SER A 415 -16.20 -14.52 -15.42
C SER A 415 -16.86 -15.45 -16.45
N ILE A 416 -16.89 -15.02 -17.71
CA ILE A 416 -17.43 -15.85 -18.82
C ILE A 416 -16.56 -17.09 -19.03
N LEU A 417 -15.24 -16.95 -19.01
CA LEU A 417 -14.30 -18.05 -19.19
C LEU A 417 -14.43 -19.10 -18.08
N ILE A 418 -14.49 -18.64 -16.82
CA ILE A 418 -14.67 -19.52 -15.66
C ILE A 418 -16.00 -20.26 -15.73
N LYS A 419 -17.09 -19.57 -16.03
CA LYS A 419 -18.41 -20.19 -16.21
C LYS A 419 -18.41 -21.23 -17.32
N ALA A 420 -17.71 -20.97 -18.42
CA ALA A 420 -17.56 -21.94 -19.51
C ALA A 420 -16.79 -23.18 -19.06
N LEU A 421 -15.74 -23.02 -18.28
CA LEU A 421 -14.96 -24.12 -17.70
C LEU A 421 -15.82 -24.95 -16.72
N GLU A 422 -16.53 -24.32 -15.81
CA GLU A 422 -17.39 -24.97 -14.81
C GLU A 422 -18.55 -25.73 -15.46
N SER A 423 -19.18 -25.16 -16.49
CA SER A 423 -20.24 -25.82 -17.26
C SER A 423 -19.74 -26.93 -18.20
N GLY A 424 -18.41 -26.99 -18.45
CA GLY A 424 -17.82 -27.93 -19.41
C GLY A 424 -18.01 -27.52 -20.87
N ASP A 425 -18.39 -26.25 -21.13
CA ASP A 425 -18.47 -25.69 -22.48
C ASP A 425 -17.08 -25.32 -23.02
N ILE A 426 -16.35 -26.34 -23.47
CA ILE A 426 -14.97 -26.22 -23.94
C ILE A 426 -14.87 -25.36 -25.19
N LYS A 427 -15.89 -25.31 -26.05
CA LYS A 427 -15.88 -24.42 -27.24
C LYS A 427 -15.92 -22.95 -26.82
N LYS A 428 -16.79 -22.63 -25.87
CA LYS A 428 -16.90 -21.29 -25.32
C LYS A 428 -15.64 -20.91 -24.53
N PHE A 429 -15.08 -21.87 -23.77
CA PHE A 429 -13.81 -21.71 -23.07
C PHE A 429 -12.68 -21.38 -24.06
N GLU A 430 -12.48 -22.19 -25.13
CA GLU A 430 -11.47 -21.97 -26.18
C GLU A 430 -11.64 -20.60 -26.85
N LYS A 431 -12.87 -20.25 -27.24
CA LYS A 431 -13.15 -18.96 -27.88
C LYS A 431 -12.81 -17.78 -26.99
N THR A 432 -13.28 -17.79 -25.74
CA THR A 432 -13.07 -16.70 -24.79
C THR A 432 -11.59 -16.60 -24.40
N LEU A 433 -10.90 -17.73 -24.22
CA LEU A 433 -9.46 -17.78 -23.97
C LEU A 433 -8.68 -17.16 -25.13
N GLY A 434 -9.03 -17.48 -26.38
CA GLY A 434 -8.43 -16.89 -27.57
C GLY A 434 -8.62 -15.38 -27.68
N GLU A 435 -9.83 -14.86 -27.35
CA GLU A 435 -10.10 -13.43 -27.30
C GLU A 435 -9.26 -12.71 -26.25
N ILE A 436 -9.01 -13.34 -25.12
CA ILE A 436 -8.16 -12.83 -24.05
C ILE A 436 -6.69 -12.82 -24.52
N MET A 437 -6.22 -13.90 -25.15
CA MET A 437 -4.87 -14.01 -25.67
C MET A 437 -4.51 -12.93 -26.70
N VAL A 438 -5.47 -12.53 -27.54
CA VAL A 438 -5.27 -11.44 -28.51
C VAL A 438 -4.92 -10.12 -27.81
N ASN A 439 -5.59 -9.80 -26.71
CA ASN A 439 -5.34 -8.58 -25.95
C ASN A 439 -4.03 -8.64 -25.17
N MET A 440 -3.70 -9.79 -24.58
CA MET A 440 -2.51 -9.98 -23.77
C MET A 440 -1.21 -9.81 -24.57
N LEU A 441 -1.09 -10.51 -25.70
CA LEU A 441 0.14 -10.56 -26.49
C LEU A 441 0.38 -9.34 -27.38
N SER A 442 -0.48 -8.30 -27.31
CA SER A 442 -0.17 -7.00 -27.90
C SER A 442 0.87 -6.20 -27.10
N HIS A 443 1.20 -6.64 -25.89
CA HIS A 443 2.11 -5.97 -24.98
C HIS A 443 3.45 -6.69 -24.78
N PHE A 444 3.67 -7.86 -25.39
CA PHE A 444 4.91 -8.64 -25.24
C PHE A 444 5.59 -8.89 -26.59
N ASP A 445 6.91 -8.70 -26.62
CA ASP A 445 7.75 -9.17 -27.73
C ASP A 445 7.92 -10.70 -27.66
N LEU A 446 7.69 -11.39 -28.80
CA LEU A 446 7.30 -12.81 -28.86
C LEU A 446 8.48 -13.80 -28.99
N ASP A 447 9.72 -13.50 -28.55
CA ASP A 447 10.88 -14.23 -29.13
C ASP A 447 11.53 -15.36 -28.34
N SER A 448 11.29 -15.67 -27.05
CA SER A 448 12.07 -16.79 -26.50
C SER A 448 11.53 -17.66 -25.35
N GLU A 449 10.56 -17.24 -24.56
CA GLU A 449 10.07 -18.06 -23.42
C GLU A 449 8.54 -18.21 -23.33
N MET A 450 7.91 -18.40 -24.45
CA MET A 450 6.44 -18.43 -24.58
C MET A 450 5.73 -19.41 -23.65
N GLU A 451 6.33 -20.56 -23.33
CA GLU A 451 5.69 -21.59 -22.47
C GLU A 451 5.48 -21.09 -21.04
N LYS A 452 6.47 -20.40 -20.48
CA LYS A 452 6.36 -19.82 -19.15
C LYS A 452 5.31 -18.70 -19.10
N ILE A 453 5.24 -17.89 -20.16
CA ILE A 453 4.24 -16.81 -20.26
C ILE A 453 2.81 -17.40 -20.24
N TYR A 454 2.56 -18.45 -21.01
CA TYR A 454 1.24 -19.11 -21.01
C TYR A 454 0.92 -19.81 -19.68
N GLN A 455 1.90 -20.40 -19.01
CA GLN A 455 1.72 -20.98 -17.69
C GLN A 455 1.37 -19.91 -16.65
N VAL A 456 2.13 -18.81 -16.60
CA VAL A 456 1.87 -17.65 -15.71
C VAL A 456 0.47 -17.10 -15.93
N PHE A 457 0.12 -16.94 -17.20
CA PHE A 457 -1.19 -16.50 -17.63
C PHE A 457 -2.31 -17.42 -17.11
N MET A 458 -2.21 -18.73 -17.33
CA MET A 458 -3.23 -19.68 -16.90
C MET A 458 -3.34 -19.75 -15.37
N ILE A 459 -2.24 -19.62 -14.64
CA ILE A 459 -2.24 -19.61 -13.17
C ILE A 459 -2.90 -18.32 -12.66
N GLY A 460 -2.59 -17.17 -13.24
CA GLY A 460 -3.27 -15.91 -12.93
C GLY A 460 -4.78 -16.00 -13.17
N LEU A 461 -5.19 -16.60 -14.30
CA LEU A 461 -6.58 -16.80 -14.66
C LEU A 461 -7.35 -17.62 -13.61
N VAL A 462 -6.78 -18.74 -13.18
CA VAL A 462 -7.44 -19.61 -12.20
C VAL A 462 -7.25 -19.15 -10.76
N GLY A 463 -6.36 -18.20 -10.51
CA GLY A 463 -6.18 -17.55 -9.21
C GLY A 463 -7.47 -16.93 -8.65
N PHE A 464 -8.42 -16.53 -9.52
CA PHE A 464 -9.77 -16.12 -9.12
C PHE A 464 -10.56 -17.17 -8.38
N LEU A 465 -10.23 -18.41 -8.62
CA LEU A 465 -10.92 -19.56 -8.03
C LEU A 465 -10.26 -20.00 -6.70
N MET A 466 -9.20 -19.30 -6.26
CA MET A 466 -8.65 -19.47 -4.90
C MET A 466 -9.72 -19.11 -3.86
N GLY A 467 -10.16 -20.08 -3.10
CA GLY A 467 -11.31 -19.98 -2.19
C GLY A 467 -12.43 -20.95 -2.53
N LYS A 468 -12.50 -21.37 -3.81
CA LYS A 468 -13.32 -22.48 -4.26
C LYS A 468 -12.47 -23.71 -4.62
N TYR A 469 -11.25 -23.44 -5.13
CA TYR A 469 -10.28 -24.47 -5.53
C TYR A 469 -8.91 -24.22 -4.89
N GLU A 470 -8.24 -25.30 -4.52
CA GLU A 470 -6.79 -25.33 -4.27
C GLU A 470 -6.11 -25.37 -5.65
N ILE A 471 -5.28 -24.37 -5.96
CA ILE A 471 -4.56 -24.26 -7.24
C ILE A 471 -3.14 -24.77 -7.04
N ILE A 472 -2.74 -25.74 -7.83
CA ILE A 472 -1.40 -26.35 -7.78
C ILE A 472 -0.80 -26.34 -9.17
N SER A 473 0.40 -25.75 -9.32
CA SER A 473 1.16 -25.74 -10.57
C SER A 473 2.47 -26.51 -10.47
N ASN A 474 2.93 -27.06 -11.60
CA ASN A 474 4.23 -27.72 -11.75
C ASN A 474 4.52 -28.80 -10.68
N ASN A 475 3.51 -29.59 -10.28
CA ASN A 475 3.66 -30.57 -9.22
C ASN A 475 3.78 -32.01 -9.74
N GLU A 476 4.57 -32.80 -9.03
CA GLU A 476 4.76 -34.22 -9.37
C GLU A 476 3.51 -35.06 -9.07
N SER A 477 3.07 -35.84 -10.07
CA SER A 477 2.01 -36.83 -9.93
C SER A 477 2.16 -37.93 -11.00
N GLY A 478 1.98 -39.18 -10.60
CA GLY A 478 2.22 -40.29 -11.51
C GLY A 478 3.67 -40.37 -11.99
N TYR A 479 3.89 -40.37 -13.30
CA TYR A 479 5.21 -40.49 -13.92
C TYR A 479 5.77 -39.15 -14.46
N GLY A 480 5.37 -38.00 -13.88
CA GLY A 480 5.88 -36.71 -14.28
C GLY A 480 5.24 -35.54 -13.55
N ARG A 481 5.32 -34.34 -14.14
CA ARG A 481 4.75 -33.11 -13.59
C ARG A 481 3.67 -32.60 -14.53
N TYR A 482 2.51 -32.24 -13.96
CA TYR A 482 1.47 -31.52 -14.69
C TYR A 482 1.66 -30.01 -14.57
N ASP A 483 1.18 -29.28 -15.56
CA ASP A 483 1.32 -27.81 -15.56
C ASP A 483 0.39 -27.14 -14.57
N LEU A 484 -0.88 -27.58 -14.47
CA LEU A 484 -1.88 -26.95 -13.60
C LEU A 484 -2.96 -27.95 -13.13
N ALA A 485 -3.24 -27.92 -11.84
CA ALA A 485 -4.41 -28.58 -11.26
C ALA A 485 -5.24 -27.62 -10.42
N MET A 486 -6.56 -27.76 -10.53
CA MET A 486 -7.54 -27.07 -9.69
C MET A 486 -8.31 -28.15 -8.91
N ILE A 487 -8.12 -28.16 -7.60
CA ILE A 487 -8.70 -29.16 -6.70
C ILE A 487 -9.82 -28.49 -5.89
N PRO A 488 -11.07 -28.96 -5.96
CA PRO A 488 -12.15 -28.31 -5.24
C PRO A 488 -11.98 -28.47 -3.72
N ILE A 489 -12.23 -27.39 -2.98
CA ILE A 489 -12.19 -27.38 -1.51
C ILE A 489 -13.40 -28.14 -0.97
N LYS A 490 -14.54 -28.09 -1.66
CA LYS A 490 -15.75 -28.87 -1.34
C LYS A 490 -15.78 -30.19 -2.11
N SER A 491 -16.03 -31.30 -1.43
CA SER A 491 -15.86 -32.67 -1.94
C SER A 491 -16.71 -33.08 -3.15
N ASN A 492 -17.73 -32.31 -3.53
CA ASN A 492 -18.68 -32.67 -4.60
C ASN A 492 -18.49 -31.90 -5.92
N GLU A 493 -17.48 -31.05 -5.99
CA GLU A 493 -17.21 -30.26 -7.21
C GLU A 493 -16.19 -30.96 -8.11
N LYS A 494 -16.15 -30.54 -9.40
CA LYS A 494 -15.26 -31.10 -10.41
C LYS A 494 -13.83 -30.57 -10.20
N ALA A 495 -12.83 -31.45 -10.25
CA ALA A 495 -11.43 -31.03 -10.36
C ALA A 495 -11.03 -30.87 -11.83
N TYR A 496 -10.04 -30.04 -12.08
CA TYR A 496 -9.48 -29.78 -13.41
C TYR A 496 -8.00 -30.08 -13.41
N LEU A 497 -7.53 -30.74 -14.47
CA LEU A 497 -6.12 -31.06 -14.68
C LEU A 497 -5.74 -30.64 -16.09
N MET A 498 -4.79 -29.72 -16.20
CA MET A 498 -4.43 -29.05 -17.45
C MET A 498 -2.96 -29.29 -17.80
N GLU A 499 -2.71 -29.50 -19.08
CA GLU A 499 -1.38 -29.61 -19.67
C GLU A 499 -1.29 -28.68 -20.86
N PHE A 500 -0.15 -27.97 -21.00
CA PHE A 500 0.06 -26.94 -22.01
C PHE A 500 1.12 -27.38 -23.01
N LYS A 501 0.95 -27.02 -24.28
CA LYS A 501 1.96 -27.23 -25.33
C LYS A 501 2.05 -26.01 -26.23
N ILE A 502 3.26 -25.74 -26.73
CA ILE A 502 3.46 -24.74 -27.77
C ILE A 502 3.51 -25.41 -29.11
N SER A 503 2.78 -24.86 -30.06
CA SER A 503 2.87 -25.26 -31.46
C SER A 503 3.76 -24.30 -32.23
N LYS A 504 4.60 -24.82 -33.11
CA LYS A 504 5.42 -24.02 -34.04
C LYS A 504 4.63 -23.49 -35.24
N THR A 505 3.44 -24.01 -35.48
CA THR A 505 2.58 -23.64 -36.62
C THR A 505 1.10 -23.67 -36.21
N GLU A 506 0.28 -22.87 -36.85
CA GLU A 506 -1.16 -22.87 -36.61
C GLU A 506 -1.79 -24.25 -36.88
N LYS A 507 -1.42 -24.89 -37.97
CA LYS A 507 -1.94 -26.22 -38.34
C LYS A 507 -1.55 -27.31 -37.35
N GLY A 508 -0.44 -27.15 -36.63
CA GLY A 508 0.04 -28.09 -35.63
C GLY A 508 -0.67 -27.99 -34.27
N MET A 509 -1.46 -26.95 -34.03
CA MET A 509 -2.10 -26.71 -32.72
C MET A 509 -3.03 -27.86 -32.30
N THR A 510 -3.84 -28.37 -33.24
CA THR A 510 -4.76 -29.47 -32.96
C THR A 510 -4.00 -30.70 -32.45
N LEU A 511 -2.95 -31.10 -33.13
CA LEU A 511 -2.10 -32.22 -32.74
C LEU A 511 -1.45 -31.99 -31.39
N LYS A 512 -0.94 -30.76 -31.12
CA LYS A 512 -0.30 -30.42 -29.86
C LYS A 512 -1.28 -30.42 -28.67
N ALA A 513 -2.52 -29.98 -28.85
CA ALA A 513 -3.53 -30.02 -27.80
C ALA A 513 -3.96 -31.47 -27.50
N GLU A 514 -4.05 -32.34 -28.52
CA GLU A 514 -4.29 -33.77 -28.34
C GLU A 514 -3.11 -34.48 -27.66
N GLU A 515 -1.85 -34.16 -28.02
CA GLU A 515 -0.65 -34.63 -27.34
C GLU A 515 -0.65 -34.23 -25.85
N ALA A 516 -1.01 -32.98 -25.53
CA ALA A 516 -1.13 -32.53 -24.14
C ALA A 516 -2.16 -33.35 -23.36
N LEU A 517 -3.34 -33.53 -23.92
CA LEU A 517 -4.40 -34.36 -23.29
C LEU A 517 -3.96 -35.80 -23.10
N LYS A 518 -3.29 -36.39 -24.09
CA LYS A 518 -2.78 -37.76 -24.05
C LYS A 518 -1.67 -37.90 -22.98
N GLN A 519 -0.81 -36.92 -22.84
CA GLN A 519 0.25 -36.90 -21.83
C GLN A 519 -0.31 -37.02 -20.41
N ILE A 520 -1.43 -36.35 -20.10
CA ILE A 520 -2.11 -36.47 -18.81
C ILE A 520 -2.47 -37.92 -18.49
N ASP A 521 -2.96 -38.66 -19.49
CA ASP A 521 -3.34 -40.09 -19.32
C ASP A 521 -2.11 -41.00 -19.23
N GLU A 522 -1.15 -40.86 -20.13
CA GLU A 522 0.07 -41.68 -20.20
C GLU A 522 0.94 -41.53 -18.94
N LYS A 523 1.08 -40.31 -18.45
CA LYS A 523 1.84 -39.99 -17.25
C LYS A 523 1.06 -40.16 -15.95
N LYS A 524 -0.23 -40.53 -16.03
CA LYS A 524 -1.11 -40.75 -14.88
C LYS A 524 -1.13 -39.59 -13.90
N TYR A 525 -1.22 -38.37 -14.39
CA TYR A 525 -1.20 -37.15 -13.58
C TYR A 525 -2.37 -37.07 -12.58
N ASP A 526 -3.47 -37.79 -12.83
CA ASP A 526 -4.63 -37.85 -11.95
C ASP A 526 -4.44 -38.76 -10.71
N THR A 527 -3.31 -39.43 -10.56
CA THR A 527 -3.06 -40.40 -9.47
C THR A 527 -3.18 -39.72 -8.10
N ARG A 528 -2.58 -38.56 -7.91
CA ARG A 528 -2.64 -37.84 -6.64
C ARG A 528 -4.04 -37.31 -6.30
N LEU A 529 -4.79 -36.86 -7.31
CA LEU A 529 -6.16 -36.41 -7.14
C LEU A 529 -7.08 -37.59 -6.74
N LYS A 530 -6.90 -38.70 -7.39
CA LYS A 530 -7.63 -39.95 -7.06
C LYS A 530 -7.32 -40.46 -5.65
N ALA A 531 -6.05 -40.36 -5.23
CA ALA A 531 -5.63 -40.71 -3.86
C ALA A 531 -6.28 -39.82 -2.79
N ARG A 532 -6.63 -38.56 -3.15
CA ARG A 532 -7.41 -37.66 -2.31
C ARG A 532 -8.93 -37.91 -2.36
N GLY A 533 -9.38 -38.94 -3.05
CA GLY A 533 -10.79 -39.32 -3.17
C GLY A 533 -11.58 -38.55 -4.23
N ILE A 534 -10.92 -37.76 -5.09
CA ILE A 534 -11.57 -36.98 -6.14
C ILE A 534 -11.89 -37.92 -7.33
N LYS A 535 -13.18 -38.08 -7.62
CA LYS A 535 -13.67 -38.97 -8.70
C LYS A 535 -13.97 -38.22 -9.99
N ASN A 536 -14.38 -36.96 -9.91
CA ASN A 536 -14.79 -36.16 -11.06
C ASN A 536 -13.63 -35.22 -11.47
N ILE A 537 -12.85 -35.62 -12.47
CA ILE A 537 -11.67 -34.90 -12.94
C ILE A 537 -11.84 -34.61 -14.43
N LEU A 538 -11.93 -33.34 -14.82
CA LEU A 538 -11.89 -32.92 -16.22
C LEU A 538 -10.42 -32.70 -16.63
N LYS A 539 -9.97 -33.46 -17.60
CA LYS A 539 -8.63 -33.35 -18.19
C LYS A 539 -8.68 -32.45 -19.40
N ILE A 540 -7.74 -31.50 -19.50
CA ILE A 540 -7.74 -30.47 -20.53
C ILE A 540 -6.34 -30.34 -21.10
N GLY A 541 -6.22 -30.56 -22.42
CA GLY A 541 -5.02 -30.28 -23.17
C GLY A 541 -5.16 -28.95 -23.94
N ILE A 542 -4.20 -28.04 -23.76
CA ILE A 542 -4.24 -26.72 -24.36
C ILE A 542 -2.98 -26.51 -25.21
N ALA A 543 -3.14 -26.09 -26.46
CA ALA A 543 -2.04 -25.70 -27.33
C ALA A 543 -2.11 -24.23 -27.71
N PHE A 544 -0.97 -23.56 -27.69
CA PHE A 544 -0.82 -22.17 -28.03
C PHE A 544 0.06 -21.99 -29.28
N TYR A 545 -0.30 -21.03 -30.12
CA TYR A 545 0.51 -20.53 -31.25
C TYR A 545 0.30 -19.03 -31.39
N GLY A 546 1.26 -18.21 -30.92
CA GLY A 546 1.08 -16.78 -30.83
C GLY A 546 -0.21 -16.45 -30.07
N LYS A 547 -1.08 -15.64 -30.66
CA LYS A 547 -2.36 -15.23 -30.06
C LYS A 547 -3.49 -16.25 -30.18
N LYS A 548 -3.22 -17.42 -30.74
CA LYS A 548 -4.24 -18.47 -30.99
C LYS A 548 -4.14 -19.58 -29.97
N VAL A 549 -5.27 -20.15 -29.62
CA VAL A 549 -5.40 -21.25 -28.67
C VAL A 549 -6.25 -22.37 -29.26
N LYS A 550 -5.92 -23.60 -28.91
CA LYS A 550 -6.71 -24.80 -29.20
C LYS A 550 -6.85 -25.64 -27.95
N VAL A 551 -8.07 -26.09 -27.64
CA VAL A 551 -8.39 -26.81 -26.42
C VAL A 551 -9.08 -28.14 -26.72
N PHE A 552 -8.63 -29.18 -26.08
CA PHE A 552 -9.31 -30.49 -26.02
C PHE A 552 -9.55 -30.92 -24.57
N SER A 553 -10.63 -31.65 -24.31
CA SER A 553 -10.94 -32.15 -22.98
C SER A 553 -11.49 -33.56 -23.00
N LYS A 554 -11.36 -34.25 -21.88
CA LYS A 554 -11.86 -35.61 -21.66
C LYS A 554 -12.36 -35.76 -20.23
#